data_066192ccdc914427b306cc8ef5c11d1f
#
_entry.id   066192ccdc914427b306cc8ef5c11d1f
#
_cell.length_a   1.000
_cell.length_b   1.000
_cell.length_c   1.000
_cell.angle_alpha   90.00
_cell.angle_beta   90.00
_cell.angle_gamma   90.00
#
_symmetry.space_group_name_H-M   'P 1'
#
loop_
_entity.id
_entity.type
_entity.pdbx_description
1 polymer ?
#
loop_
_entity_poly.entity_id
_entity_poly.type
_entity_poly.pdbx_seq_one_letter_code
_entity_poly.pdbx_strand_id
1 'polypeptide(L)'
;MNIKEYLSQAKYLDTQIDSKVQQLTRLRSLATKCTSTITGMPHSQSADTSSMEKSIVKLIDLENEINDEIDKLVNLKEEIMKVIKRVDKLKHRLVLEKRYIDFKSWDQIANEMFFTRRYVHKLHVRALENAAKIYGKIKKEGAKGH
;
A
#
# COMPACT_ATOMS: atom_id res chain seq x y z
N MET A 1 -19.48 -1.39 4.01
CA MET A 1 -18.27 -1.96 3.39
C MET A 1 -18.27 -3.48 3.57
N ASN A 2 -18.15 -4.23 2.49
CA ASN A 2 -18.07 -5.69 2.59
C ASN A 2 -16.63 -6.12 2.93
N ILE A 3 -16.45 -7.38 3.28
CA ILE A 3 -15.16 -7.90 3.73
C ILE A 3 -14.08 -7.79 2.63
N LYS A 4 -14.45 -8.04 1.39
CA LYS A 4 -13.50 -7.96 0.27
C LYS A 4 -13.00 -6.53 0.07
N GLU A 5 -13.88 -5.55 0.17
CA GLU A 5 -13.52 -4.13 0.11
C GLU A 5 -12.59 -3.74 1.27
N TYR A 6 -12.91 -4.20 2.47
CA TYR A 6 -12.09 -3.95 3.65
C TYR A 6 -10.67 -4.49 3.47
N LEU A 7 -10.55 -5.75 3.06
CA LEU A 7 -9.25 -6.38 2.85
C LEU A 7 -8.47 -5.76 1.68
N SER A 8 -9.18 -5.24 0.68
CA SER A 8 -8.56 -4.64 -0.51
C SER A 8 -7.99 -3.25 -0.28
N GLN A 9 -8.33 -2.59 0.82
CA GLN A 9 -7.88 -1.22 1.12
C GLN A 9 -6.36 -1.09 1.12
N ALA A 10 -5.66 -2.09 1.65
CA ALA A 10 -4.20 -2.08 1.70
C ALA A 10 -3.58 -2.03 0.30
N LYS A 11 -4.16 -2.75 -0.65
CA LYS A 11 -3.68 -2.76 -2.04
C LYS A 11 -3.85 -1.40 -2.71
N TYR A 12 -4.99 -0.75 -2.50
CA TYR A 12 -5.23 0.58 -3.07
C TYR A 12 -4.27 1.61 -2.50
N LEU A 13 -4.03 1.55 -1.19
CA LEU A 13 -3.09 2.46 -0.53
C LEU A 13 -1.65 2.20 -1.00
N ASP A 14 -1.28 0.94 -1.16
CA ASP A 14 0.03 0.55 -1.72
C ASP A 14 0.22 1.12 -3.13
N THR A 15 -0.80 1.00 -3.98
CA THR A 15 -0.78 1.53 -5.34
C THR A 15 -0.64 3.07 -5.35
N GLN A 16 -1.32 3.74 -4.43
CA GLN A 16 -1.21 5.19 -4.26
C GLN A 16 0.21 5.61 -3.85
N ILE A 17 0.81 4.87 -2.92
CA ILE A 17 2.20 5.11 -2.49
C ILE A 17 3.17 4.95 -3.67
N ASP A 18 3.01 3.88 -4.45
CA ASP A 18 3.85 3.66 -5.64
C ASP A 18 3.74 4.80 -6.64
N SER A 19 2.53 5.31 -6.86
CA SER A 19 2.30 6.45 -7.74
C SER A 19 3.05 7.70 -7.25
N LYS A 20 2.99 7.99 -5.95
CA LYS A 20 3.70 9.12 -5.36
C LYS A 20 5.21 8.96 -5.38
N VAL A 21 5.71 7.74 -5.18
CA VAL A 21 7.14 7.43 -5.29
C VAL A 21 7.64 7.70 -6.71
N GLN A 22 6.85 7.35 -7.73
CA GLN A 22 7.19 7.66 -9.12
C GLN A 22 7.24 9.16 -9.36
N GLN A 23 6.30 9.92 -8.81
CA GLN A 23 6.28 11.38 -8.89
C GLN A 23 7.53 11.98 -8.21
N LEU A 24 7.88 11.45 -7.04
CA LEU A 24 9.08 11.88 -6.32
C LEU A 24 10.34 11.65 -7.14
N THR A 25 10.46 10.50 -7.78
CA THR A 25 11.59 10.17 -8.65
C THR A 25 11.70 11.15 -9.81
N ARG A 26 10.57 11.49 -10.43
CA ARG A 26 10.53 12.48 -11.52
C ARG A 26 10.97 13.86 -11.05
N LEU A 27 10.50 14.30 -9.89
CA LEU A 27 10.86 15.60 -9.32
C LEU A 27 12.35 15.66 -8.98
N ARG A 28 12.91 14.60 -8.41
CA ARG A 28 14.35 14.52 -8.13
C ARG A 28 15.17 14.62 -9.40
N SER A 29 14.73 13.94 -10.45
CA SER A 29 15.38 13.98 -11.76
C SER A 29 15.37 15.40 -12.34
N LEU A 30 14.25 16.09 -12.26
CA LEU A 30 14.12 17.47 -12.73
C LEU A 30 14.99 18.43 -11.91
N ALA A 31 15.02 18.27 -10.59
CA ALA A 31 15.87 19.09 -9.71
C ALA A 31 17.35 18.89 -10.03
N THR A 32 17.77 17.68 -10.31
CA THR A 32 19.14 17.35 -10.70
C THR A 32 19.50 18.00 -12.04
N LYS A 33 18.59 17.96 -13.01
CA LYS A 33 18.79 18.62 -14.31
C LYS A 33 18.91 20.14 -14.17
N CYS A 34 18.06 20.75 -13.34
CA CYS A 34 18.14 22.20 -13.07
C CYS A 34 19.47 22.58 -12.43
N THR A 35 19.98 21.78 -11.49
CA THR A 35 21.25 22.00 -10.83
C THR A 35 22.43 21.93 -11.81
N SER A 36 22.42 20.95 -12.71
CA SER A 36 23.49 20.80 -13.70
C SER A 36 23.48 21.88 -14.78
N THR A 37 22.31 22.46 -15.08
CA THR A 37 22.22 23.60 -16.01
C THR A 37 22.71 24.91 -15.38
N ILE A 38 22.52 25.08 -14.08
CA ILE A 38 22.91 26.28 -13.34
C ILE A 38 24.44 26.40 -13.22
N THR A 39 25.14 25.30 -13.10
CA THR A 39 26.60 25.28 -12.86
C THR A 39 27.43 25.75 -14.05
N GLY A 40 26.87 25.94 -15.23
CA GLY A 40 27.60 26.33 -16.45
C GLY A 40 27.35 27.75 -16.93
N MET A 41 26.44 28.54 -16.36
CA MET A 41 26.04 29.84 -16.91
C MET A 41 25.98 30.97 -15.87
N PRO A 42 26.62 32.12 -16.14
CA PRO A 42 26.52 33.31 -15.27
C PRO A 42 25.22 34.06 -15.50
N HIS A 43 24.12 33.57 -14.94
CA HIS A 43 22.81 34.24 -15.04
C HIS A 43 22.35 34.83 -13.70
N SER A 44 21.28 35.64 -13.76
CA SER A 44 20.66 36.22 -12.58
C SER A 44 20.29 35.10 -11.61
N GLN A 45 21.09 34.93 -10.59
CA GLN A 45 21.01 33.85 -9.61
C GLN A 45 19.70 33.83 -8.83
N SER A 46 19.03 34.99 -8.71
CA SER A 46 17.82 35.12 -7.90
C SER A 46 16.62 34.35 -8.44
N ALA A 47 16.41 34.31 -9.76
CA ALA A 47 15.30 33.57 -10.37
C ALA A 47 15.52 32.08 -10.31
N ASP A 48 16.76 31.62 -10.59
CA ASP A 48 17.13 30.22 -10.58
C ASP A 48 17.10 29.65 -9.16
N THR A 49 17.57 30.42 -8.17
CA THR A 49 17.55 30.05 -6.76
C THR A 49 16.12 29.89 -6.25
N SER A 50 15.20 30.80 -6.63
CA SER A 50 13.80 30.73 -6.24
C SER A 50 13.11 29.49 -6.82
N SER A 51 13.40 29.15 -8.07
CA SER A 51 12.86 27.95 -8.72
C SER A 51 13.37 26.68 -8.05
N MET A 52 14.66 26.66 -7.72
CA MET A 52 15.31 25.54 -7.02
C MET A 52 14.74 25.35 -5.62
N GLU A 53 14.55 26.44 -4.87
CA GLU A 53 13.95 26.42 -3.54
C GLU A 53 12.54 25.85 -3.57
N LYS A 54 11.72 26.28 -4.54
CA LYS A 54 10.36 25.78 -4.74
C LYS A 54 10.36 24.27 -5.03
N SER A 55 11.31 23.82 -5.87
CA SER A 55 11.44 22.39 -6.19
C SER A 55 11.82 21.57 -4.98
N ILE A 56 12.73 22.07 -4.14
CA ILE A 56 13.17 21.40 -2.91
C ILE A 56 12.00 21.32 -1.92
N VAL A 57 11.22 22.39 -1.76
CA VAL A 57 10.04 22.40 -0.88
C VAL A 57 9.03 21.35 -1.34
N LYS A 58 8.77 21.26 -2.64
CA LYS A 58 7.86 20.25 -3.20
C LYS A 58 8.34 18.82 -2.94
N LEU A 59 9.65 18.59 -3.06
CA LEU A 59 10.25 17.28 -2.76
C LEU A 59 10.06 16.90 -1.31
N ILE A 60 10.32 17.82 -0.38
CA ILE A 60 10.16 17.59 1.05
C ILE A 60 8.70 17.31 1.40
N ASP A 61 7.79 18.12 0.86
CA ASP A 61 6.35 17.94 1.09
C ASP A 61 5.87 16.57 0.59
N LEU A 62 6.32 16.17 -0.58
CA LEU A 62 5.95 14.86 -1.16
C LEU A 62 6.54 13.70 -0.35
N GLU A 63 7.79 13.83 0.10
CA GLU A 63 8.42 12.82 0.98
C GLU A 63 7.64 12.66 2.27
N ASN A 64 7.19 13.76 2.88
CA ASN A 64 6.39 13.73 4.10
C ASN A 64 5.04 13.08 3.87
N GLU A 65 4.37 13.37 2.75
CA GLU A 65 3.11 12.72 2.38
C GLU A 65 3.28 11.21 2.21
N ILE A 66 4.36 10.79 1.55
CA ILE A 66 4.67 9.37 1.33
C ILE A 66 4.90 8.67 2.67
N ASN A 67 5.67 9.27 3.56
CA ASN A 67 5.93 8.70 4.89
C ASN A 67 4.65 8.53 5.70
N ASP A 68 3.76 9.52 5.67
CA ASP A 68 2.46 9.45 6.36
C ASP A 68 1.60 8.31 5.79
N GLU A 69 1.60 8.13 4.48
CA GLU A 69 0.84 7.07 3.83
C GLU A 69 1.42 5.68 4.08
N ILE A 70 2.75 5.58 4.17
CA ILE A 70 3.42 4.32 4.55
C ILE A 70 2.99 3.92 5.96
N ASP A 71 2.96 4.87 6.90
CA ASP A 71 2.51 4.62 8.27
C ASP A 71 1.07 4.12 8.28
N LYS A 72 0.19 4.73 7.49
CA LYS A 72 -1.20 4.29 7.35
C LYS A 72 -1.29 2.88 6.77
N LEU A 73 -0.45 2.56 5.78
CA LEU A 73 -0.42 1.22 5.17
C LEU A 73 0.01 0.16 6.18
N VAL A 74 1.07 0.45 6.95
CA VAL A 74 1.56 -0.47 8.00
C VAL A 74 0.46 -0.74 9.02
N ASN A 75 -0.21 0.31 9.50
CA ASN A 75 -1.30 0.18 10.47
C ASN A 75 -2.47 -0.62 9.91
N LEU A 76 -2.83 -0.35 8.66
CA LEU A 76 -3.93 -1.05 7.99
C LEU A 76 -3.61 -2.53 7.80
N LYS A 77 -2.38 -2.87 7.41
CA LYS A 77 -1.93 -4.26 7.28
C LYS A 77 -1.99 -4.99 8.63
N GLU A 78 -1.61 -4.32 9.71
CA GLU A 78 -1.70 -4.88 11.07
C GLU A 78 -3.14 -5.22 11.44
N GLU A 79 -4.08 -4.30 11.16
CA GLU A 79 -5.51 -4.51 11.41
C GLU A 79 -6.05 -5.70 10.60
N ILE A 80 -5.70 -5.74 9.33
CA ILE A 80 -6.12 -6.82 8.43
C ILE A 80 -5.55 -8.16 8.92
N MET A 81 -4.29 -8.18 9.34
CA MET A 81 -3.66 -9.40 9.89
C MET A 81 -4.34 -9.89 11.15
N LYS A 82 -4.88 -9.02 11.98
CA LYS A 82 -5.65 -9.43 13.17
C LYS A 82 -6.87 -10.25 12.77
N VAL A 83 -7.54 -9.87 11.69
CA VAL A 83 -8.68 -10.62 11.15
C VAL A 83 -8.20 -11.95 10.58
N ILE A 84 -7.17 -11.93 9.74
CA ILE A 84 -6.66 -13.12 9.05
C ILE A 84 -6.17 -14.18 10.03
N LYS A 85 -5.45 -13.78 11.07
CA LYS A 85 -4.90 -14.70 12.09
C LYS A 85 -5.97 -15.49 12.82
N ARG A 86 -7.18 -14.97 12.92
CA ARG A 86 -8.30 -15.64 13.57
C ARG A 86 -9.04 -16.61 12.66
N VAL A 87 -8.74 -16.64 11.37
CA VAL A 87 -9.34 -17.61 10.45
C VAL A 87 -8.84 -19.01 10.80
N ASP A 88 -9.75 -19.97 11.01
CA ASP A 88 -9.45 -21.27 11.57
C ASP A 88 -8.54 -22.14 10.69
N LYS A 89 -8.82 -22.20 9.39
CA LYS A 89 -8.11 -23.11 8.49
C LYS A 89 -6.87 -22.46 7.92
N LEU A 90 -5.74 -23.16 8.01
CA LEU A 90 -4.45 -22.68 7.51
C LEU A 90 -4.49 -22.29 6.03
N LYS A 91 -5.12 -23.14 5.21
CA LYS A 91 -5.23 -22.86 3.76
C LYS A 91 -5.96 -21.53 3.48
N HIS A 92 -7.02 -21.28 4.24
CA HIS A 92 -7.79 -20.03 4.12
C HIS A 92 -6.96 -18.81 4.54
N ARG A 93 -6.24 -18.93 5.65
CA ARG A 93 -5.34 -17.86 6.11
C ARG A 93 -4.26 -17.54 5.08
N LEU A 94 -3.64 -18.57 4.52
CA LEU A 94 -2.57 -18.40 3.53
C LEU A 94 -3.06 -17.71 2.26
N VAL A 95 -4.23 -18.09 1.76
CA VAL A 95 -4.82 -17.43 0.57
C VAL A 95 -5.06 -15.95 0.84
N LEU A 96 -5.65 -15.61 1.99
CA LEU A 96 -5.94 -14.23 2.37
C LEU A 96 -4.65 -13.42 2.56
N GLU A 97 -3.68 -13.99 3.23
CA GLU A 97 -2.40 -13.33 3.48
C GLU A 97 -1.66 -13.04 2.17
N LYS A 98 -1.54 -14.04 1.30
CA LYS A 98 -0.86 -13.90 0.02
C LYS A 98 -1.56 -12.87 -0.87
N ARG A 99 -2.88 -12.86 -0.89
CA ARG A 99 -3.65 -11.95 -1.75
C ARG A 99 -3.72 -10.53 -1.21
N TYR A 100 -4.00 -10.36 0.09
CA TYR A 100 -4.33 -9.04 0.66
C TYR A 100 -3.20 -8.39 1.44
N ILE A 101 -2.21 -9.12 1.87
CA ILE A 101 -1.03 -8.58 2.56
C ILE A 101 0.16 -8.49 1.61
N ASP A 102 0.43 -9.58 0.87
CA ASP A 102 1.57 -9.68 -0.03
C ASP A 102 1.26 -9.21 -1.47
N PHE A 103 -0.02 -8.96 -1.75
CA PHE A 103 -0.51 -8.45 -3.05
C PHE A 103 -0.16 -9.34 -4.24
N LYS A 104 -0.15 -10.65 -4.03
CA LYS A 104 0.18 -11.62 -5.09
C LYS A 104 -0.99 -11.84 -6.04
N SER A 105 -0.65 -12.14 -7.30
CA SER A 105 -1.65 -12.52 -8.30
C SER A 105 -2.19 -13.91 -8.01
N TRP A 106 -3.36 -14.22 -8.57
CA TRP A 106 -3.96 -15.55 -8.40
C TRP A 106 -3.05 -16.67 -8.95
N ASP A 107 -2.34 -16.42 -10.04
CA ASP A 107 -1.40 -17.36 -10.61
C ASP A 107 -0.21 -17.62 -9.69
N GLN A 108 0.34 -16.57 -9.07
CA GLN A 108 1.42 -16.70 -8.09
C GLN A 108 0.97 -17.51 -6.87
N ILE A 109 -0.23 -17.23 -6.37
CA ILE A 109 -0.79 -17.96 -5.20
C ILE A 109 -0.96 -19.44 -5.54
N ALA A 110 -1.54 -19.74 -6.70
CA ALA A 110 -1.74 -21.12 -7.14
C ALA A 110 -0.41 -21.86 -7.25
N ASN A 111 0.61 -21.24 -7.85
CA ASN A 111 1.93 -21.84 -7.99
C ASN A 111 2.60 -22.08 -6.62
N GLU A 112 2.55 -21.12 -5.72
CA GLU A 112 3.17 -21.23 -4.41
C GLU A 112 2.52 -22.28 -3.53
N MET A 113 1.20 -22.43 -3.64
CA MET A 113 0.44 -23.37 -2.81
C MET A 113 0.30 -24.75 -3.46
N PHE A 114 0.81 -24.92 -4.68
CA PHE A 114 0.70 -26.18 -5.46
C PHE A 114 -0.75 -26.60 -5.71
N PHE A 115 -1.61 -25.60 -5.96
CA PHE A 115 -3.02 -25.80 -6.26
C PHE A 115 -3.35 -25.26 -7.65
N THR A 116 -4.47 -25.71 -8.21
CA THR A 116 -5.00 -25.08 -9.41
C THR A 116 -5.59 -23.72 -9.07
N ARG A 117 -5.62 -22.83 -10.05
CA ARG A 117 -6.22 -21.50 -9.90
C ARG A 117 -7.69 -21.61 -9.49
N ARG A 118 -8.41 -22.56 -10.08
CA ARG A 118 -9.81 -22.82 -9.74
C ARG A 118 -10.01 -23.18 -8.27
N TYR A 119 -9.14 -24.04 -7.74
CA TYR A 119 -9.20 -24.44 -6.33
C TYR A 119 -8.88 -23.26 -5.41
N VAL A 120 -7.90 -22.44 -5.77
CA VAL A 120 -7.55 -21.22 -5.00
C VAL A 120 -8.75 -20.29 -4.92
N HIS A 121 -9.49 -20.09 -6.01
CA HIS A 121 -10.71 -19.26 -6.00
C HIS A 121 -11.78 -19.81 -5.08
N LYS A 122 -11.95 -21.13 -5.04
CA LYS A 122 -12.88 -21.78 -4.10
C LYS A 122 -12.47 -21.53 -2.65
N LEU A 123 -11.18 -21.69 -2.35
CA LEU A 123 -10.64 -21.40 -1.03
C LEU A 123 -10.85 -19.93 -0.66
N HIS A 124 -10.66 -19.04 -1.61
CA HIS A 124 -10.83 -17.60 -1.41
C HIS A 124 -12.26 -17.23 -1.01
N VAL A 125 -13.25 -17.78 -1.70
CA VAL A 125 -14.67 -17.54 -1.36
C VAL A 125 -14.97 -17.95 0.07
N ARG A 126 -14.55 -19.14 0.47
CA ARG A 126 -14.75 -19.67 1.83
C ARG A 126 -13.97 -18.88 2.86
N ALA A 127 -12.74 -18.48 2.51
CA ALA A 127 -11.90 -17.68 3.40
C ALA A 127 -12.54 -16.30 3.65
N LEU A 128 -13.12 -15.69 2.64
CA LEU A 128 -13.83 -14.41 2.78
C LEU A 128 -15.05 -14.53 3.69
N GLU A 129 -15.80 -15.62 3.58
CA GLU A 129 -16.94 -15.87 4.46
C GLU A 129 -16.51 -15.95 5.92
N ASN A 130 -15.44 -16.69 6.19
CA ASN A 130 -14.88 -16.82 7.54
C ASN A 130 -14.36 -15.48 8.06
N ALA A 131 -13.62 -14.76 7.21
CA ALA A 131 -13.08 -13.44 7.57
C ALA A 131 -14.19 -12.43 7.87
N ALA A 132 -15.31 -12.48 7.14
CA ALA A 132 -16.45 -11.60 7.38
C ALA A 132 -17.06 -11.81 8.77
N LYS A 133 -17.19 -13.06 9.18
CA LYS A 133 -17.69 -13.41 10.52
C LYS A 133 -16.75 -12.89 11.61
N ILE A 134 -15.46 -13.09 11.41
CA ILE A 134 -14.44 -12.65 12.38
C ILE A 134 -14.40 -11.13 12.47
N TYR A 135 -14.44 -10.44 11.34
CA TYR A 135 -14.47 -8.98 11.30
C TYR A 135 -15.67 -8.41 12.04
N GLY A 136 -16.83 -9.03 11.85
CA GLY A 136 -18.04 -8.67 12.57
C GLY A 136 -17.91 -8.83 14.08
N LYS A 137 -17.28 -9.91 14.54
CA LYS A 137 -17.01 -10.16 15.96
C LYS A 137 -16.04 -9.13 16.54
N ILE A 138 -14.97 -8.83 15.83
CA ILE A 138 -13.97 -7.84 16.25
C ILE A 138 -14.61 -6.46 16.40
N LYS A 139 -15.46 -6.06 15.47
CA LYS A 139 -16.20 -4.80 15.54
C LYS A 139 -17.10 -4.74 16.78
N LYS A 140 -17.80 -5.82 17.09
CA LYS A 140 -18.66 -5.91 18.27
C LYS A 140 -17.83 -5.83 19.56
N GLU A 141 -16.68 -6.51 19.60
CA GLU A 141 -15.78 -6.46 20.75
C GLU A 141 -15.25 -5.03 20.98
N GLY A 142 -14.86 -4.36 19.89
CA GLY A 142 -14.40 -2.96 19.95
C GLY A 142 -15.49 -2.00 20.44
N ALA A 143 -16.74 -2.20 20.02
CA ALA A 143 -17.85 -1.37 20.46
C ALA A 143 -18.18 -1.58 21.94
N LYS A 144 -17.98 -2.81 22.45
CA LYS A 144 -18.25 -3.15 23.87
C LYS A 144 -17.10 -2.72 24.80
N GLY A 145 -15.92 -2.44 24.23
CA GLY A 145 -14.75 -2.01 24.98
C GLY A 145 -14.75 -0.54 25.40
N HIS A 146 -15.79 0.17 25.02
CA HIS A 146 -16.00 1.55 25.39
C HIS A 146 -17.13 1.65 26.43
#